data_388d885749e0c181bfb0ea11ead82b43
#
_entry.id   388d885749e0c181bfb0ea11ead82b43
#
_cell.length_a   1.000
_cell.length_b   1.000
_cell.length_c   1.000
_cell.angle_alpha   90.00
_cell.angle_beta   90.00
_cell.angle_gamma   90.00
#
_symmetry.space_group_name_H-M   'P 1'
#
loop_
_entity.id
_entity.type
_entity.pdbx_description
1 polymer ?
#
loop_
_entity_poly.entity_id
_entity_poly.type
_entity_poly.pdbx_seq_one_letter_code
_entity_poly.pdbx_strand_id
1 'polypeptide(L)'
;MGPLTPFRERRFLACFVTGTLAASGNWMLSLSVPYLVYEMTNSTSWLGVSAVASNLPALIASPLGGVFADRYSKRALLLISGGIQVVLALTLFAMSRSGALDIGNLIALAIAMGFASSTQTSVYQSFVAEIVPARQISAAYRLNAIQFNVSRAIGPAMAGFVLHRWDATTAFLLNAIAFAPLLCVLAVIGTRDVTRSVATSVIGEIAAGALLAWRDHRLRLAVLIGTLCSMFGMSIYSLAAGLAKDVFRVDEAGLGLLVSSVGIMSFLTAILAVSLGDRLKRSTLVMSGLVIYGLGLWIVAATDIFVVGMLGFGITGVAHVMVNVSVTTTVQTYVPPEFRGRVTSFQLMGIMLALPVGAQVGGLVADY
;
A
#
# COMPACT_ATOMS: atom_id res chain seq x y z
N MET A 1 16.92 14.27 20.16
CA MET A 1 17.60 13.21 19.36
C MET A 1 17.33 13.46 17.91
N GLY A 2 18.31 13.28 17.02
CA GLY A 2 18.13 13.53 15.58
C GLY A 2 17.21 12.49 14.94
N PRO A 3 16.52 12.83 13.82
CA PRO A 3 15.57 11.96 13.15
C PRO A 3 16.20 10.67 12.59
N LEU A 4 17.50 10.64 12.38
CA LEU A 4 18.26 9.50 11.83
C LEU A 4 18.89 8.60 12.90
N THR A 5 18.62 8.87 14.19
CA THR A 5 19.22 8.09 15.31
C THR A 5 18.94 6.57 15.21
N PRO A 6 17.77 6.08 14.73
CA PRO A 6 17.54 4.64 14.60
C PRO A 6 18.52 3.92 13.66
N PHE A 7 19.12 4.60 12.70
CA PHE A 7 20.12 3.99 11.80
C PHE A 7 21.45 3.60 12.50
N ARG A 8 21.68 4.09 13.72
CA ARG A 8 22.80 3.64 14.55
C ARG A 8 22.59 2.22 15.11
N GLU A 9 21.34 1.77 15.18
CA GLU A 9 20.99 0.39 15.55
C GLU A 9 21.18 -0.51 14.32
N ARG A 10 22.21 -1.34 14.31
CA ARG A 10 22.52 -2.23 13.18
C ARG A 10 21.33 -3.11 12.75
N ARG A 11 20.55 -3.57 13.74
CA ARG A 11 19.34 -4.38 13.50
C ARG A 11 18.29 -3.61 12.71
N PHE A 12 18.04 -2.38 13.10
CA PHE A 12 17.08 -1.52 12.38
C PHE A 12 17.58 -1.18 10.99
N LEU A 13 18.86 -0.80 10.83
CA LEU A 13 19.43 -0.48 9.51
C LEU A 13 19.34 -1.67 8.56
N ALA A 14 19.71 -2.87 9.01
CA ALA A 14 19.62 -4.07 8.19
C ALA A 14 18.17 -4.37 7.76
N CYS A 15 17.21 -4.32 8.70
CA CYS A 15 15.79 -4.51 8.38
C CYS A 15 15.24 -3.40 7.48
N PHE A 16 15.68 -2.14 7.67
CA PHE A 16 15.24 -1.02 6.84
C PHE A 16 15.68 -1.18 5.38
N VAL A 17 16.96 -1.48 5.15
CA VAL A 17 17.51 -1.64 3.78
C VAL A 17 16.87 -2.85 3.08
N THR A 18 16.88 -4.01 3.73
CA THR A 18 16.34 -5.25 3.13
C THR A 18 14.81 -5.20 3.03
N GLY A 19 14.14 -4.56 4.00
CA GLY A 19 12.71 -4.31 3.96
C GLY A 19 12.30 -3.33 2.84
N THR A 20 13.14 -2.32 2.54
CA THR A 20 12.92 -1.43 1.38
C THR A 20 12.97 -2.22 0.07
N LEU A 21 13.92 -3.13 -0.07
CA LEU A 21 14.04 -3.98 -1.24
C LEU A 21 12.82 -4.89 -1.40
N ALA A 22 12.42 -5.59 -0.33
CA ALA A 22 11.23 -6.46 -0.33
C ALA A 22 9.94 -5.66 -0.62
N ALA A 23 9.78 -4.48 -0.01
CA ALA A 23 8.64 -3.62 -0.27
C ALA A 23 8.61 -3.10 -1.72
N SER A 24 9.76 -2.76 -2.30
CA SER A 24 9.86 -2.37 -3.71
C SER A 24 9.47 -3.53 -4.64
N GLY A 25 9.85 -4.77 -4.30
CA GLY A 25 9.40 -5.97 -4.98
C GLY A 25 7.87 -6.14 -4.92
N ASN A 26 7.25 -5.90 -3.76
CA ASN A 26 5.78 -5.93 -3.64
C ASN A 26 5.09 -4.85 -4.48
N TRP A 27 5.63 -3.63 -4.50
CA TRP A 27 5.13 -2.56 -5.37
C TRP A 27 5.35 -2.86 -6.86
N MET A 28 6.41 -3.58 -7.21
CA MET A 28 6.62 -4.09 -8.56
C MET A 28 5.53 -5.09 -8.95
N LEU A 29 5.18 -6.05 -8.07
CA LEU A 29 4.09 -6.99 -8.32
C LEU A 29 2.72 -6.33 -8.39
N SER A 30 2.48 -5.27 -7.61
CA SER A 30 1.22 -4.52 -7.65
C SER A 30 0.94 -3.86 -9.01
N LEU A 31 1.96 -3.72 -9.86
CA LEU A 31 1.82 -3.29 -11.25
C LEU A 31 1.83 -4.48 -12.22
N SER A 32 2.73 -5.45 -11.99
CA SER A 32 2.93 -6.57 -12.94
C SER A 32 1.75 -7.54 -12.96
N VAL A 33 1.06 -7.75 -11.84
CA VAL A 33 -0.12 -8.63 -11.80
C VAL A 33 -1.30 -8.03 -12.58
N PRO A 34 -1.75 -6.77 -12.34
CA PRO A 34 -2.79 -6.14 -13.15
C PRO A 34 -2.40 -6.03 -14.64
N TYR A 35 -1.14 -5.72 -14.94
CA TYR A 35 -0.65 -5.71 -16.33
C TYR A 35 -0.89 -7.05 -17.01
N LEU A 36 -0.48 -8.16 -16.39
CA LEU A 36 -0.65 -9.50 -16.95
C LEU A 36 -2.13 -9.89 -17.05
N VAL A 37 -2.95 -9.53 -16.06
CA VAL A 37 -4.42 -9.71 -16.10
C VAL A 37 -5.00 -9.01 -17.35
N TYR A 38 -4.56 -7.79 -17.61
CA TYR A 38 -5.03 -7.02 -18.76
C TYR A 38 -4.54 -7.62 -20.09
N GLU A 39 -3.28 -8.07 -20.16
CA GLU A 39 -2.73 -8.77 -21.30
C GLU A 39 -3.51 -10.04 -21.66
N MET A 40 -3.90 -10.81 -20.64
CA MET A 40 -4.62 -12.09 -20.83
C MET A 40 -6.10 -11.91 -21.19
N THR A 41 -6.74 -10.83 -20.72
CA THR A 41 -8.21 -10.66 -20.79
C THR A 41 -8.65 -9.54 -21.73
N ASN A 42 -7.79 -8.55 -21.95
CA ASN A 42 -8.08 -7.30 -22.64
C ASN A 42 -9.35 -6.59 -22.12
N SER A 43 -9.58 -6.66 -20.80
CA SER A 43 -10.79 -6.16 -20.13
C SER A 43 -10.43 -5.40 -18.87
N THR A 44 -10.97 -4.18 -18.73
CA THR A 44 -10.79 -3.35 -17.54
C THR A 44 -11.59 -3.84 -16.33
N SER A 45 -12.68 -4.56 -16.56
CA SER A 45 -13.43 -5.25 -15.49
C SER A 45 -12.57 -6.28 -14.79
N TRP A 46 -11.71 -7.01 -15.50
CA TRP A 46 -10.77 -7.96 -14.88
C TRP A 46 -9.67 -7.26 -14.08
N LEU A 47 -9.29 -6.03 -14.40
CA LEU A 47 -8.44 -5.21 -13.54
C LEU A 47 -9.12 -4.93 -12.20
N GLY A 48 -10.42 -4.64 -12.22
CA GLY A 48 -11.23 -4.50 -11.00
C GLY A 48 -11.25 -5.79 -10.17
N VAL A 49 -11.48 -6.95 -10.80
CA VAL A 49 -11.42 -8.27 -10.14
C VAL A 49 -10.04 -8.50 -9.52
N SER A 50 -8.96 -8.19 -10.23
CA SER A 50 -7.59 -8.29 -9.72
C SER A 50 -7.36 -7.40 -8.50
N ALA A 51 -7.89 -6.18 -8.51
CA ALA A 51 -7.81 -5.26 -7.38
C ALA A 51 -8.57 -5.80 -6.15
N VAL A 52 -9.77 -6.36 -6.36
CA VAL A 52 -10.54 -7.06 -5.31
C VAL A 52 -9.74 -8.23 -4.76
N ALA A 53 -9.23 -9.09 -5.63
CA ALA A 53 -8.46 -10.28 -5.26
C ALA A 53 -7.24 -9.95 -4.40
N SER A 54 -6.49 -8.91 -4.78
CA SER A 54 -5.25 -8.51 -4.11
C SER A 54 -5.48 -7.77 -2.77
N ASN A 55 -6.58 -7.00 -2.64
CA ASN A 55 -6.78 -6.11 -1.49
C ASN A 55 -7.84 -6.60 -0.50
N LEU A 56 -8.89 -7.30 -0.95
CA LEU A 56 -9.96 -7.77 -0.07
C LEU A 56 -9.46 -8.70 1.07
N PRO A 57 -8.48 -9.59 0.83
CA PRO A 57 -7.92 -10.42 1.90
C PRO A 57 -7.36 -9.63 3.08
N ALA A 58 -6.91 -8.39 2.86
CA ALA A 58 -6.37 -7.52 3.90
C ALA A 58 -7.36 -7.23 5.03
N LEU A 59 -8.67 -7.24 4.76
CA LEU A 59 -9.71 -7.04 5.76
C LEU A 59 -9.67 -8.09 6.86
N ILE A 60 -9.32 -9.32 6.50
CA ILE A 60 -9.23 -10.46 7.42
C ILE A 60 -7.78 -10.62 7.90
N ALA A 61 -6.84 -10.56 6.97
CA ALA A 61 -5.44 -10.84 7.24
C ALA A 61 -4.76 -9.78 8.13
N SER A 62 -5.12 -8.50 7.98
CA SER A 62 -4.51 -7.42 8.76
C SER A 62 -4.89 -7.49 10.25
N PRO A 63 -6.18 -7.61 10.65
CA PRO A 63 -6.56 -7.84 12.04
C PRO A 63 -5.97 -9.13 12.62
N LEU A 64 -6.00 -10.25 11.87
CA LEU A 64 -5.42 -11.51 12.30
C LEU A 64 -3.90 -11.40 12.50
N GLY A 65 -3.19 -10.68 11.62
CA GLY A 65 -1.78 -10.38 11.75
C GLY A 65 -1.46 -9.65 13.06
N GLY A 66 -2.29 -8.70 13.47
CA GLY A 66 -2.20 -8.02 14.75
C GLY A 66 -2.35 -8.99 15.94
N VAL A 67 -3.41 -9.79 15.93
CA VAL A 67 -3.66 -10.82 17.00
C VAL A 67 -2.51 -11.83 17.06
N PHE A 68 -2.02 -12.29 15.93
CA PHE A 68 -0.88 -13.19 15.90
C PHE A 68 0.41 -12.53 16.41
N ALA A 69 0.64 -11.25 16.06
CA ALA A 69 1.80 -10.50 16.54
C ALA A 69 1.80 -10.30 18.06
N ASP A 70 0.61 -10.29 18.70
CA ASP A 70 0.48 -10.23 20.16
C ASP A 70 0.73 -11.58 20.85
N ARG A 71 0.45 -12.70 20.15
CA ARG A 71 0.53 -14.05 20.73
C ARG A 71 1.83 -14.79 20.39
N TYR A 72 2.37 -14.56 19.22
CA TYR A 72 3.52 -15.30 18.69
C TYR A 72 4.73 -14.39 18.49
N SER A 73 5.88 -14.97 18.28
CA SER A 73 7.09 -14.23 17.91
C SER A 73 6.90 -13.51 16.57
N LYS A 74 6.97 -12.19 16.59
CA LYS A 74 6.84 -11.35 15.39
C LYS A 74 7.90 -11.72 14.34
N ARG A 75 9.12 -12.05 14.78
CA ARG A 75 10.17 -12.57 13.91
C ARG A 75 9.75 -13.85 13.19
N ALA A 76 9.19 -14.83 13.92
CA ALA A 76 8.75 -16.09 13.32
C ALA A 76 7.59 -15.84 12.33
N LEU A 77 6.63 -14.97 12.69
CA LEU A 77 5.53 -14.60 11.79
C LEU A 77 6.02 -13.92 10.51
N LEU A 78 7.04 -13.05 10.60
CA LEU A 78 7.64 -12.39 9.44
C LEU A 78 8.41 -13.38 8.56
N LEU A 79 9.11 -14.34 9.14
CA LEU A 79 9.78 -15.41 8.40
C LEU A 79 8.77 -16.31 7.67
N ILE A 80 7.68 -16.68 8.33
CA ILE A 80 6.62 -17.51 7.74
C ILE A 80 5.91 -16.75 6.62
N SER A 81 5.40 -15.54 6.89
CA SER A 81 4.66 -14.76 5.90
C SER A 81 5.53 -14.33 4.71
N GLY A 82 6.78 -13.96 4.96
CA GLY A 82 7.74 -13.66 3.90
C GLY A 82 8.15 -14.89 3.10
N GLY A 83 8.32 -16.05 3.76
CA GLY A 83 8.56 -17.33 3.11
C GLY A 83 7.39 -17.75 2.20
N ILE A 84 6.14 -17.58 2.68
CA ILE A 84 4.94 -17.82 1.86
C ILE A 84 4.96 -16.89 0.64
N GLN A 85 5.29 -15.60 0.77
CA GLN A 85 5.37 -14.70 -0.38
C GLN A 85 6.41 -15.13 -1.40
N VAL A 86 7.59 -15.60 -0.95
CA VAL A 86 8.62 -16.14 -1.86
C VAL A 86 8.09 -17.37 -2.59
N VAL A 87 7.46 -18.31 -1.89
CA VAL A 87 6.90 -19.53 -2.51
C VAL A 87 5.83 -19.15 -3.55
N LEU A 88 4.91 -18.23 -3.22
CA LEU A 88 3.86 -17.77 -4.14
C LEU A 88 4.47 -17.06 -5.37
N ALA A 89 5.48 -16.22 -5.19
CA ALA A 89 6.17 -15.55 -6.29
C ALA A 89 6.91 -16.55 -7.20
N LEU A 90 7.56 -17.56 -6.63
CA LEU A 90 8.18 -18.63 -7.39
C LEU A 90 7.15 -19.54 -8.07
N THR A 91 5.98 -19.75 -7.48
CA THR A 91 4.86 -20.46 -8.13
C THR A 91 4.36 -19.68 -9.35
N LEU A 92 4.16 -18.35 -9.22
CA LEU A 92 3.82 -17.50 -10.37
C LEU A 92 4.88 -17.57 -11.46
N PHE A 93 6.16 -17.48 -11.07
CA PHE A 93 7.27 -17.62 -12.01
C PHE A 93 7.24 -18.96 -12.74
N ALA A 94 7.12 -20.06 -12.02
CA ALA A 94 7.13 -21.41 -12.59
C ALA A 94 5.93 -21.66 -13.52
N MET A 95 4.72 -21.24 -13.10
CA MET A 95 3.51 -21.39 -13.91
C MET A 95 3.56 -20.51 -15.16
N SER A 96 4.02 -19.27 -15.03
CA SER A 96 4.21 -18.36 -16.17
C SER A 96 5.24 -18.92 -17.16
N ARG A 97 6.36 -19.44 -16.66
CA ARG A 97 7.44 -20.01 -17.49
C ARG A 97 7.03 -21.29 -18.21
N SER A 98 6.19 -22.12 -17.61
CA SER A 98 5.69 -23.36 -18.20
C SER A 98 4.47 -23.17 -19.12
N GLY A 99 3.91 -21.96 -19.21
CA GLY A 99 2.67 -21.70 -19.95
C GLY A 99 1.41 -22.25 -19.28
N ALA A 100 1.53 -22.69 -18.00
CA ALA A 100 0.40 -23.23 -17.24
C ALA A 100 -0.40 -22.15 -16.48
N LEU A 101 0.01 -20.88 -16.59
CA LEU A 101 -0.65 -19.77 -15.91
C LEU A 101 -1.90 -19.35 -16.70
N ASP A 102 -3.07 -19.57 -16.12
CA ASP A 102 -4.35 -19.04 -16.58
C ASP A 102 -4.87 -17.93 -15.66
N ILE A 103 -5.95 -17.27 -16.07
CA ILE A 103 -6.53 -16.16 -15.31
C ILE A 103 -7.03 -16.60 -13.92
N GLY A 104 -7.60 -17.82 -13.81
CA GLY A 104 -8.10 -18.36 -12.56
C GLY A 104 -6.96 -18.58 -11.55
N ASN A 105 -5.86 -19.21 -11.99
CA ASN A 105 -4.68 -19.44 -11.17
C ASN A 105 -4.01 -18.12 -10.77
N LEU A 106 -3.93 -17.15 -11.70
CA LEU A 106 -3.36 -15.82 -11.42
C LEU A 106 -4.17 -15.09 -10.33
N ILE A 107 -5.50 -15.09 -10.42
CA ILE A 107 -6.37 -14.48 -9.41
C ILE A 107 -6.28 -15.23 -8.07
N ALA A 108 -6.27 -16.56 -8.06
CA ALA A 108 -6.13 -17.36 -6.84
C ALA A 108 -4.79 -17.04 -6.11
N LEU A 109 -3.69 -16.96 -6.87
CA LEU A 109 -2.38 -16.59 -6.33
C LEU A 109 -2.36 -15.13 -5.85
N ALA A 110 -3.04 -14.19 -6.54
CA ALA A 110 -3.19 -12.81 -6.10
C ALA A 110 -3.93 -12.72 -4.75
N ILE A 111 -4.98 -13.50 -4.53
CA ILE A 111 -5.67 -13.61 -3.23
C ILE A 111 -4.71 -14.09 -2.14
N ALA A 112 -3.98 -15.18 -2.40
CA ALA A 112 -3.01 -15.74 -1.44
C ALA A 112 -1.89 -14.75 -1.11
N MET A 113 -1.35 -14.05 -2.12
CA MET A 113 -0.35 -13.00 -1.94
C MET A 113 -0.91 -11.81 -1.15
N GLY A 114 -2.13 -11.38 -1.43
CA GLY A 114 -2.83 -10.33 -0.69
C GLY A 114 -2.97 -10.67 0.79
N PHE A 115 -3.30 -11.91 1.11
CA PHE A 115 -3.38 -12.40 2.49
C PHE A 115 -2.00 -12.37 3.18
N ALA A 116 -0.97 -12.92 2.53
CA ALA A 116 0.38 -12.99 3.09
C ALA A 116 1.01 -11.60 3.29
N SER A 117 0.86 -10.69 2.31
CA SER A 117 1.43 -9.34 2.36
C SER A 117 0.76 -8.46 3.42
N SER A 118 -0.56 -8.58 3.58
CA SER A 118 -1.30 -7.82 4.59
C SER A 118 -0.96 -8.28 6.01
N THR A 119 -0.85 -9.59 6.23
CA THR A 119 -0.35 -10.15 7.49
C THR A 119 1.07 -9.65 7.79
N GLN A 120 1.97 -9.74 6.82
CA GLN A 120 3.35 -9.28 6.98
C GLN A 120 3.44 -7.80 7.33
N THR A 121 2.67 -6.94 6.65
CA THR A 121 2.66 -5.49 6.89
C THR A 121 2.26 -5.17 8.32
N SER A 122 1.20 -5.81 8.84
CA SER A 122 0.72 -5.61 10.21
C SER A 122 1.76 -6.06 11.25
N VAL A 123 2.36 -7.23 11.04
CA VAL A 123 3.39 -7.77 11.94
C VAL A 123 4.66 -6.93 11.88
N TYR A 124 5.09 -6.46 10.69
CA TYR A 124 6.30 -5.65 10.53
C TYR A 124 6.20 -4.31 11.26
N GLN A 125 5.05 -3.64 11.22
CA GLN A 125 4.84 -2.42 11.97
C GLN A 125 5.07 -2.62 13.48
N SER A 126 4.53 -3.71 14.04
CA SER A 126 4.74 -4.05 15.44
C SER A 126 6.18 -4.49 15.77
N PHE A 127 6.86 -5.15 14.81
CA PHE A 127 8.24 -5.62 14.94
C PHE A 127 9.25 -4.48 15.01
N VAL A 128 9.02 -3.37 14.31
CA VAL A 128 9.90 -2.19 14.34
C VAL A 128 10.14 -1.71 15.78
N ALA A 129 9.12 -1.75 16.63
CA ALA A 129 9.26 -1.35 18.04
C ALA A 129 10.15 -2.29 18.88
N GLU A 130 10.36 -3.54 18.45
CA GLU A 130 11.21 -4.52 19.17
C GLU A 130 12.69 -4.39 18.84
N ILE A 131 13.03 -3.80 17.69
CA ILE A 131 14.41 -3.71 17.19
C ILE A 131 15.07 -2.38 17.46
N VAL A 132 14.35 -1.40 18.04
CA VAL A 132 14.87 -0.10 18.47
C VAL A 132 14.62 0.16 19.96
N PRO A 133 15.43 0.99 20.64
CA PRO A 133 15.12 1.47 21.98
C PRO A 133 13.81 2.27 22.04
N ALA A 134 13.06 2.21 23.15
CA ALA A 134 11.76 2.87 23.32
C ALA A 134 11.80 4.37 22.94
N ARG A 135 12.88 5.06 23.30
CA ARG A 135 13.11 6.49 22.99
C ARG A 135 13.24 6.80 21.49
N GLN A 136 13.47 5.78 20.65
CA GLN A 136 13.67 5.93 19.19
C GLN A 136 12.47 5.45 18.36
N ILE A 137 11.45 4.85 18.98
CA ILE A 137 10.29 4.25 18.30
C ILE A 137 9.61 5.26 17.35
N SER A 138 9.33 6.48 17.80
CA SER A 138 8.70 7.51 16.97
C SER A 138 9.55 7.89 15.75
N ALA A 139 10.89 7.91 15.90
CA ALA A 139 11.79 8.18 14.77
C ALA A 139 11.83 6.98 13.80
N ALA A 140 11.82 5.75 14.31
CA ALA A 140 11.77 4.53 13.49
C ALA A 140 10.48 4.44 12.67
N TYR A 141 9.33 4.77 13.24
CA TYR A 141 8.06 4.83 12.47
C TYR A 141 8.07 5.90 11.38
N ARG A 142 8.67 7.07 11.64
CA ARG A 142 8.83 8.10 10.58
C ARG A 142 9.71 7.59 9.43
N LEU A 143 10.81 6.91 9.75
CA LEU A 143 11.67 6.30 8.74
C LEU A 143 10.94 5.19 7.96
N ASN A 144 10.14 4.38 8.64
CA ASN A 144 9.31 3.35 7.99
C ASN A 144 8.28 3.95 7.02
N ALA A 145 7.70 5.10 7.36
CA ALA A 145 6.82 5.83 6.43
C ALA A 145 7.59 6.35 5.20
N ILE A 146 8.84 6.81 5.37
CA ILE A 146 9.73 7.15 4.25
C ILE A 146 10.02 5.93 3.40
N GLN A 147 10.38 4.79 4.01
CA GLN A 147 10.60 3.51 3.34
C GLN A 147 9.41 3.13 2.44
N PHE A 148 8.19 3.19 2.98
CA PHE A 148 6.97 2.89 2.24
C PHE A 148 6.81 3.79 1.01
N ASN A 149 7.00 5.10 1.14
CA ASN A 149 6.86 6.05 0.03
C ASN A 149 7.97 5.88 -1.02
N VAL A 150 9.20 5.62 -0.60
CA VAL A 150 10.32 5.33 -1.51
C VAL A 150 10.04 4.06 -2.32
N SER A 151 9.61 2.98 -1.65
CA SER A 151 9.26 1.72 -2.32
C SER A 151 8.09 1.89 -3.29
N ARG A 152 7.09 2.70 -2.92
CA ARG A 152 5.94 3.04 -3.78
C ARG A 152 6.34 3.85 -5.02
N ALA A 153 7.38 4.68 -4.93
CA ALA A 153 7.89 5.42 -6.08
C ALA A 153 8.76 4.55 -7.00
N ILE A 154 9.66 3.74 -6.40
CA ILE A 154 10.65 2.94 -7.15
C ILE A 154 10.03 1.65 -7.72
N GLY A 155 9.14 0.99 -6.97
CA GLY A 155 8.58 -0.32 -7.36
C GLY A 155 7.92 -0.33 -8.74
N PRO A 156 6.96 0.55 -9.03
CA PRO A 156 6.33 0.62 -10.35
C PRO A 156 7.30 1.01 -11.48
N ALA A 157 8.30 1.88 -11.21
CA ALA A 157 9.35 2.19 -12.20
C ALA A 157 10.19 0.95 -12.54
N MET A 158 10.57 0.18 -11.52
CA MET A 158 11.25 -1.11 -11.71
C MET A 158 10.35 -2.09 -12.48
N ALA A 159 9.07 -2.15 -12.16
CA ALA A 159 8.11 -3.00 -12.87
C ALA A 159 8.06 -2.64 -14.36
N GLY A 160 7.84 -1.37 -14.69
CA GLY A 160 7.78 -0.90 -16.07
C GLY A 160 9.06 -1.22 -16.83
N PHE A 161 10.24 -0.99 -16.22
CA PHE A 161 11.52 -1.33 -16.82
C PHE A 161 11.68 -2.85 -17.05
N VAL A 162 11.31 -3.68 -16.06
CA VAL A 162 11.42 -5.14 -16.15
C VAL A 162 10.45 -5.69 -17.20
N LEU A 163 9.21 -5.23 -17.21
CA LEU A 163 8.18 -5.64 -18.18
C LEU A 163 8.60 -5.27 -19.60
N HIS A 164 9.11 -4.05 -19.81
CA HIS A 164 9.55 -3.57 -21.12
C HIS A 164 10.78 -4.33 -21.65
N ARG A 165 11.75 -4.65 -20.77
CA ARG A 165 13.02 -5.24 -21.18
C ARG A 165 12.98 -6.77 -21.24
N TRP A 166 12.11 -7.38 -20.45
CA TRP A 166 11.94 -8.83 -20.33
C TRP A 166 10.46 -9.20 -20.38
N ASP A 167 9.87 -9.59 -19.25
CA ASP A 167 8.47 -10.03 -19.16
C ASP A 167 7.95 -9.99 -17.70
N ALA A 168 6.66 -10.30 -17.52
CA ALA A 168 6.05 -10.43 -16.20
C ALA A 168 6.64 -11.61 -15.41
N THR A 169 7.07 -12.67 -16.09
CA THR A 169 7.72 -13.84 -15.47
C THR A 169 8.97 -13.42 -14.72
N THR A 170 9.80 -12.57 -15.34
CA THR A 170 11.00 -12.01 -14.71
C THR A 170 10.67 -11.14 -13.49
N ALA A 171 9.59 -10.38 -13.53
CA ALA A 171 9.15 -9.58 -12.38
C ALA A 171 8.77 -10.47 -11.17
N PHE A 172 8.16 -11.63 -11.40
CA PHE A 172 7.85 -12.59 -10.32
C PHE A 172 9.12 -13.16 -9.67
N LEU A 173 10.11 -13.52 -10.48
CA LEU A 173 11.41 -14.01 -9.99
C LEU A 173 12.15 -12.93 -9.20
N LEU A 174 12.19 -11.71 -9.70
CA LEU A 174 12.87 -10.58 -9.04
C LEU A 174 12.19 -10.22 -7.70
N ASN A 175 10.87 -10.37 -7.59
CA ASN A 175 10.18 -10.21 -6.31
C ASN A 175 10.64 -11.27 -5.30
N ALA A 176 10.71 -12.55 -5.68
CA ALA A 176 11.20 -13.61 -4.81
C ALA A 176 12.64 -13.34 -4.34
N ILE A 177 13.51 -12.89 -5.25
CA ILE A 177 14.90 -12.51 -4.94
C ILE A 177 14.95 -11.31 -3.99
N ALA A 178 14.08 -10.30 -4.18
CA ALA A 178 14.04 -9.11 -3.34
C ALA A 178 13.67 -9.42 -1.88
N PHE A 179 12.93 -10.50 -1.62
CA PHE A 179 12.58 -10.94 -0.28
C PHE A 179 13.72 -11.71 0.43
N ALA A 180 14.59 -12.39 -0.31
CA ALA A 180 15.62 -13.24 0.27
C ALA A 180 16.53 -12.51 1.28
N PRO A 181 17.07 -11.30 1.02
CA PRO A 181 17.88 -10.57 2.00
C PRO A 181 17.13 -10.26 3.30
N LEU A 182 15.83 -9.90 3.23
CA LEU A 182 15.02 -9.66 4.42
C LEU A 182 14.86 -10.93 5.25
N LEU A 183 14.58 -12.06 4.63
CA LEU A 183 14.48 -13.35 5.32
C LEU A 183 15.80 -13.76 5.96
N CYS A 184 16.94 -13.58 5.29
CA CYS A 184 18.26 -13.82 5.86
C CYS A 184 18.53 -12.95 7.10
N VAL A 185 18.21 -11.64 7.01
CA VAL A 185 18.36 -10.73 8.16
C VAL A 185 17.46 -11.16 9.31
N LEU A 186 16.19 -11.46 9.04
CA LEU A 186 15.25 -11.94 10.05
C LEU A 186 15.67 -13.27 10.67
N ALA A 187 16.31 -14.16 9.91
CA ALA A 187 16.81 -15.44 10.42
C ALA A 187 17.94 -15.28 11.44
N VAL A 188 18.73 -14.21 11.34
CA VAL A 188 19.91 -13.99 12.20
C VAL A 188 19.62 -13.02 13.35
N ILE A 189 18.67 -12.09 13.17
CA ILE A 189 18.43 -11.02 14.12
C ILE A 189 17.77 -11.53 15.40
N GLY A 190 18.37 -11.21 16.56
CA GLY A 190 17.74 -11.45 17.86
C GLY A 190 16.70 -10.36 18.16
N THR A 191 15.54 -10.75 18.67
CA THR A 191 14.48 -9.83 19.13
C THR A 191 14.60 -9.60 20.64
N ARG A 192 14.11 -8.45 21.13
CA ARG A 192 13.91 -8.20 22.55
C ARG A 192 12.58 -8.84 22.95
N ASP A 193 12.56 -9.48 24.13
CA ASP A 193 11.30 -9.93 24.70
C ASP A 193 10.46 -8.71 25.11
N VAL A 194 9.35 -8.51 24.39
CA VAL A 194 8.34 -7.50 24.73
C VAL A 194 7.19 -8.21 25.43
N THR A 195 6.71 -7.61 26.52
CA THR A 195 5.58 -8.12 27.30
C THR A 195 4.36 -8.30 26.38
N ARG A 196 3.86 -9.52 26.32
CA ARG A 196 2.70 -9.89 25.50
C ARG A 196 1.44 -9.30 26.10
N SER A 197 0.67 -8.56 25.31
CA SER A 197 -0.64 -8.06 25.70
C SER A 197 -1.68 -9.17 25.53
N VAL A 198 -2.67 -9.19 26.41
CA VAL A 198 -3.82 -10.09 26.29
C VAL A 198 -4.72 -9.52 25.17
N ALA A 199 -4.92 -10.28 24.11
CA ALA A 199 -5.78 -9.89 22.99
C ALA A 199 -7.24 -9.77 23.46
N THR A 200 -7.79 -8.60 23.37
CA THR A 200 -9.23 -8.32 23.48
C THR A 200 -9.92 -8.66 22.15
N SER A 201 -11.24 -8.79 22.14
CA SER A 201 -12.01 -9.12 20.93
C SER A 201 -11.82 -8.02 19.85
N VAL A 202 -11.10 -8.35 18.79
CA VAL A 202 -10.81 -7.43 17.66
C VAL A 202 -12.09 -6.88 17.04
N ILE A 203 -13.10 -7.74 16.85
CA ILE A 203 -14.40 -7.32 16.27
C ILE A 203 -15.12 -6.33 17.19
N GLY A 204 -15.12 -6.60 18.51
CA GLY A 204 -15.71 -5.70 19.49
C GLY A 204 -15.02 -4.33 19.55
N GLU A 205 -13.69 -4.31 19.40
CA GLU A 205 -12.91 -3.08 19.37
C GLU A 205 -13.16 -2.25 18.10
N ILE A 206 -13.24 -2.89 16.94
CA ILE A 206 -13.59 -2.22 15.68
C ILE A 206 -15.02 -1.66 15.75
N ALA A 207 -15.97 -2.44 16.26
CA ALA A 207 -17.36 -1.99 16.42
C ALA A 207 -17.47 -0.79 17.37
N ALA A 208 -16.74 -0.78 18.48
CA ALA A 208 -16.68 0.36 19.40
C ALA A 208 -16.05 1.61 18.72
N GLY A 209 -15.00 1.42 17.93
CA GLY A 209 -14.40 2.48 17.12
C GLY A 209 -15.36 3.05 16.08
N ALA A 210 -16.10 2.18 15.39
CA ALA A 210 -17.12 2.55 14.41
C ALA A 210 -18.23 3.38 15.05
N LEU A 211 -18.76 2.93 16.19
CA LEU A 211 -19.83 3.63 16.92
C LEU A 211 -19.38 5.03 17.34
N LEU A 212 -18.17 5.17 17.86
CA LEU A 212 -17.61 6.48 18.24
C LEU A 212 -17.44 7.39 17.01
N ALA A 213 -16.85 6.85 15.92
CA ALA A 213 -16.65 7.60 14.69
C ALA A 213 -17.98 8.09 14.08
N TRP A 214 -19.05 7.29 14.21
CA TRP A 214 -20.38 7.66 13.67
C TRP A 214 -21.12 8.70 14.51
N ARG A 215 -20.90 8.71 15.84
CA ARG A 215 -21.51 9.68 16.75
C ARG A 215 -20.88 11.07 16.66
N ASP A 216 -19.58 11.15 16.44
CA ASP A 216 -18.90 12.44 16.28
C ASP A 216 -18.89 12.85 14.80
N HIS A 217 -19.51 14.00 14.49
CA HIS A 217 -19.63 14.53 13.12
C HIS A 217 -18.26 14.74 12.45
N ARG A 218 -17.23 15.16 13.18
CA ARG A 218 -15.88 15.42 12.65
C ARG A 218 -15.18 14.11 12.28
N LEU A 219 -15.30 13.10 13.14
CA LEU A 219 -14.73 11.78 12.89
C LEU A 219 -15.44 11.08 11.74
N ARG A 220 -16.78 11.17 11.70
CA ARG A 220 -17.59 10.62 10.61
C ARG A 220 -17.19 11.22 9.27
N LEU A 221 -17.09 12.55 9.17
CA LEU A 221 -16.62 13.21 7.94
C LEU A 221 -15.20 12.79 7.56
N ALA A 222 -14.27 12.72 8.52
CA ALA A 222 -12.91 12.29 8.26
C ALA A 222 -12.86 10.87 7.67
N VAL A 223 -13.58 9.92 8.27
CA VAL A 223 -13.65 8.54 7.77
C VAL A 223 -14.31 8.48 6.40
N LEU A 224 -15.44 9.16 6.19
CA LEU A 224 -16.13 9.18 4.89
C LEU A 224 -15.25 9.78 3.80
N ILE A 225 -14.58 10.91 4.04
CA ILE A 225 -13.67 11.53 3.07
C ILE A 225 -12.53 10.58 2.71
N GLY A 226 -11.87 9.95 3.70
CA GLY A 226 -10.81 8.99 3.44
C GLY A 226 -11.28 7.79 2.61
N THR A 227 -12.45 7.26 2.92
CA THR A 227 -13.10 6.14 2.21
C THR A 227 -13.45 6.52 0.76
N LEU A 228 -14.10 7.67 0.55
CA LEU A 228 -14.49 8.15 -0.80
C LEU A 228 -13.26 8.50 -1.66
N CYS A 229 -12.23 9.12 -1.07
CA CYS A 229 -10.97 9.37 -1.78
C CYS A 229 -10.27 8.06 -2.18
N SER A 230 -10.35 7.01 -1.37
CA SER A 230 -9.85 5.71 -1.75
C SER A 230 -10.67 5.09 -2.88
N MET A 231 -12.00 5.16 -2.78
CA MET A 231 -12.92 4.58 -3.76
C MET A 231 -12.78 5.22 -5.15
N PHE A 232 -12.78 6.54 -5.23
CA PHE A 232 -12.81 7.25 -6.52
C PHE A 232 -11.41 7.68 -6.97
N GLY A 233 -10.51 7.93 -6.06
CA GLY A 233 -9.19 8.46 -6.37
C GLY A 233 -8.14 7.37 -6.57
N MET A 234 -7.98 6.46 -5.60
CA MET A 234 -6.94 5.43 -5.70
C MET A 234 -7.26 4.30 -6.67
N SER A 235 -8.54 4.08 -7.00
CA SER A 235 -8.96 3.04 -7.96
C SER A 235 -8.36 3.24 -9.34
N ILE A 236 -8.04 4.48 -9.75
CA ILE A 236 -7.41 4.77 -11.05
C ILE A 236 -6.07 4.04 -11.22
N TYR A 237 -5.34 3.75 -10.12
CA TYR A 237 -4.07 3.01 -10.19
C TYR A 237 -4.27 1.56 -10.61
N SER A 238 -5.39 0.96 -10.22
CA SER A 238 -5.75 -0.39 -10.65
C SER A 238 -6.10 -0.45 -12.14
N LEU A 239 -6.58 0.65 -12.71
CA LEU A 239 -6.93 0.78 -14.12
C LEU A 239 -5.76 1.29 -14.98
N ALA A 240 -4.60 1.57 -14.37
CA ALA A 240 -3.46 2.18 -15.07
C ALA A 240 -2.98 1.37 -16.29
N ALA A 241 -3.07 0.02 -16.23
CA ALA A 241 -2.66 -0.84 -17.34
C ALA A 241 -3.55 -0.62 -18.57
N GLY A 242 -4.87 -0.56 -18.40
CA GLY A 242 -5.81 -0.23 -19.50
C GLY A 242 -5.58 1.20 -20.03
N LEU A 243 -5.46 2.18 -19.14
CA LEU A 243 -5.21 3.57 -19.53
C LEU A 243 -3.89 3.73 -20.31
N ALA A 244 -2.82 3.07 -19.88
CA ALA A 244 -1.53 3.12 -20.57
C ALA A 244 -1.62 2.55 -21.99
N LYS A 245 -2.29 1.41 -22.16
CA LYS A 245 -2.39 0.71 -23.43
C LYS A 245 -3.39 1.36 -24.40
N ASP A 246 -4.61 1.64 -23.94
CA ASP A 246 -5.72 2.02 -24.81
C ASP A 246 -5.82 3.53 -25.01
N VAL A 247 -5.56 4.32 -23.97
CA VAL A 247 -5.69 5.78 -24.02
C VAL A 247 -4.36 6.43 -24.38
N PHE A 248 -3.31 6.18 -23.62
CA PHE A 248 -2.01 6.83 -23.82
C PHE A 248 -1.15 6.12 -24.87
N ARG A 249 -1.47 4.89 -25.24
CA ARG A 249 -0.77 4.07 -26.26
C ARG A 249 0.73 3.98 -26.01
N VAL A 250 1.10 3.80 -24.74
CA VAL A 250 2.49 3.66 -24.29
C VAL A 250 2.79 2.21 -23.93
N ASP A 251 4.07 1.89 -23.95
CA ASP A 251 4.61 0.60 -23.57
C ASP A 251 4.62 0.40 -22.03
N GLU A 252 5.16 -0.71 -21.57
CA GLU A 252 5.28 -1.08 -20.17
C GLU A 252 6.15 -0.10 -19.38
N ALA A 253 7.17 0.48 -20.01
CA ALA A 253 8.00 1.51 -19.39
C ALA A 253 7.17 2.77 -19.13
N GLY A 254 6.32 3.17 -20.07
CA GLY A 254 5.34 4.25 -19.91
C GLY A 254 4.36 3.98 -18.78
N LEU A 255 3.82 2.75 -18.70
CA LEU A 255 2.97 2.34 -17.57
C LEU A 255 3.70 2.49 -16.22
N GLY A 256 4.95 2.03 -16.14
CA GLY A 256 5.78 2.18 -14.96
C GLY A 256 5.97 3.63 -14.54
N LEU A 257 6.26 4.52 -15.50
CA LEU A 257 6.40 5.97 -15.27
C LEU A 257 5.09 6.62 -14.82
N LEU A 258 3.96 6.24 -15.45
CA LEU A 258 2.64 6.74 -15.10
C LEU A 258 2.33 6.50 -13.61
N VAL A 259 2.48 5.26 -13.13
CA VAL A 259 2.21 4.92 -11.74
C VAL A 259 3.28 5.47 -10.79
N SER A 260 4.55 5.48 -11.19
CA SER A 260 5.65 6.03 -10.38
C SER A 260 5.50 7.53 -10.14
N SER A 261 4.92 8.29 -11.08
CA SER A 261 4.66 9.72 -10.92
C SER A 261 3.86 10.03 -9.65
N VAL A 262 2.90 9.18 -9.32
CA VAL A 262 2.11 9.25 -8.09
C VAL A 262 2.98 9.10 -6.84
N GLY A 263 3.84 8.08 -6.83
CA GLY A 263 4.75 7.81 -5.72
C GLY A 263 5.72 8.97 -5.49
N ILE A 264 6.31 9.48 -6.56
CA ILE A 264 7.25 10.62 -6.54
C ILE A 264 6.56 11.87 -5.99
N MET A 265 5.39 12.23 -6.54
CA MET A 265 4.67 13.43 -6.12
C MET A 265 4.11 13.29 -4.70
N SER A 266 3.68 12.09 -4.30
CA SER A 266 3.30 11.78 -2.91
C SER A 266 4.48 11.98 -1.95
N PHE A 267 5.67 11.50 -2.31
CA PHE A 267 6.88 11.64 -1.51
C PHE A 267 7.29 13.11 -1.34
N LEU A 268 7.32 13.88 -2.43
CA LEU A 268 7.63 15.32 -2.40
C LEU A 268 6.62 16.08 -1.53
N THR A 269 5.33 15.76 -1.68
CA THR A 269 4.27 16.38 -0.88
C THR A 269 4.40 16.04 0.61
N ALA A 270 4.77 14.81 0.94
CA ALA A 270 4.99 14.41 2.34
C ALA A 270 6.15 15.21 2.98
N ILE A 271 7.24 15.43 2.24
CA ILE A 271 8.36 16.28 2.71
C ILE A 271 7.89 17.71 2.93
N LEU A 272 7.14 18.27 1.97
CA LEU A 272 6.59 19.64 2.09
C LEU A 272 5.62 19.76 3.26
N ALA A 273 4.77 18.76 3.48
CA ALA A 273 3.84 18.73 4.60
C ALA A 273 4.56 18.77 5.97
N VAL A 274 5.68 18.05 6.08
CA VAL A 274 6.52 18.11 7.29
C VAL A 274 7.15 19.50 7.46
N SER A 275 7.57 20.16 6.38
CA SER A 275 8.22 21.46 6.43
C SER A 275 7.24 22.60 6.74
N LEU A 276 6.01 22.51 6.23
CA LEU A 276 4.95 23.51 6.45
C LEU A 276 4.35 23.40 7.87
N GLY A 277 4.43 22.22 8.49
CA GLY A 277 3.92 21.97 9.84
C GLY A 277 2.44 22.32 9.99
N ASP A 278 2.05 22.83 11.17
CA ASP A 278 0.67 23.20 11.50
C ASP A 278 0.25 24.60 10.97
N ARG A 279 0.98 25.18 10.02
CA ARG A 279 0.69 26.53 9.50
C ARG A 279 -0.63 26.59 8.72
N LEU A 280 -1.05 25.49 8.10
CA LEU A 280 -2.27 25.42 7.32
C LEU A 280 -3.42 24.81 8.14
N LYS A 281 -4.60 25.43 8.04
CA LYS A 281 -5.81 24.87 8.66
C LYS A 281 -6.15 23.52 8.01
N ARG A 282 -6.49 22.53 8.84
CA ARG A 282 -6.81 21.16 8.36
C ARG A 282 -7.97 21.14 7.36
N SER A 283 -9.01 21.97 7.60
CA SER A 283 -10.13 22.11 6.67
C SER A 283 -9.69 22.61 5.31
N THR A 284 -8.75 23.57 5.25
CA THR A 284 -8.19 24.08 3.99
C THR A 284 -7.42 22.97 3.27
N LEU A 285 -6.59 22.18 3.98
CA LEU A 285 -5.85 21.08 3.39
C LEU A 285 -6.76 20.00 2.82
N VAL A 286 -7.86 19.66 3.51
CA VAL A 286 -8.84 18.69 3.00
C VAL A 286 -9.56 19.25 1.77
N MET A 287 -10.08 20.46 1.84
CA MET A 287 -10.84 21.07 0.74
C MET A 287 -9.97 21.27 -0.51
N SER A 288 -8.78 21.84 -0.35
CA SER A 288 -7.83 21.98 -1.46
C SER A 288 -7.37 20.63 -2.00
N GLY A 289 -7.13 19.65 -1.11
CA GLY A 289 -6.80 18.29 -1.50
C GLY A 289 -7.89 17.63 -2.34
N LEU A 290 -9.17 17.78 -1.98
CA LEU A 290 -10.30 17.25 -2.76
C LEU A 290 -10.42 17.93 -4.13
N VAL A 291 -10.25 19.25 -4.20
CA VAL A 291 -10.26 20.00 -5.47
C VAL A 291 -9.10 19.55 -6.36
N ILE A 292 -7.89 19.45 -5.81
CA ILE A 292 -6.70 18.97 -6.52
C ILE A 292 -6.90 17.53 -6.98
N TYR A 293 -7.57 16.67 -6.19
CA TYR A 293 -7.89 15.31 -6.57
C TYR A 293 -8.81 15.27 -7.79
N GLY A 294 -9.91 16.06 -7.75
CA GLY A 294 -10.83 16.17 -8.87
C GLY A 294 -10.14 16.71 -10.14
N LEU A 295 -9.28 17.72 -10.00
CA LEU A 295 -8.49 18.25 -11.12
C LEU A 295 -7.55 17.20 -11.71
N GLY A 296 -6.83 16.43 -10.87
CA GLY A 296 -5.95 15.36 -11.34
C GLY A 296 -6.71 14.29 -12.13
N LEU A 297 -7.85 13.83 -11.60
CA LEU A 297 -8.71 12.86 -12.30
C LEU A 297 -9.29 13.43 -13.60
N TRP A 298 -9.72 14.69 -13.59
CA TRP A 298 -10.24 15.36 -14.79
C TRP A 298 -9.17 15.51 -15.88
N ILE A 299 -7.92 15.86 -15.49
CA ILE A 299 -6.80 15.94 -16.44
C ILE A 299 -6.59 14.57 -17.11
N VAL A 300 -6.56 13.48 -16.32
CA VAL A 300 -6.40 12.12 -16.89
C VAL A 300 -7.54 11.76 -17.82
N ALA A 301 -8.78 12.11 -17.48
CA ALA A 301 -9.96 11.82 -18.31
C ALA A 301 -10.04 12.67 -19.59
N ALA A 302 -9.46 13.87 -19.59
CA ALA A 302 -9.56 14.84 -20.67
C ALA A 302 -8.41 14.79 -21.68
N THR A 303 -7.43 13.87 -21.53
CA THR A 303 -6.24 13.84 -22.38
C THR A 303 -5.88 12.44 -22.84
N ASP A 304 -5.37 12.35 -24.06
CA ASP A 304 -4.68 11.18 -24.63
C ASP A 304 -3.15 11.39 -24.66
N ILE A 305 -2.67 12.57 -24.27
CA ILE A 305 -1.25 12.92 -24.25
C ILE A 305 -0.61 12.33 -22.99
N PHE A 306 0.31 11.37 -23.15
CA PHE A 306 0.96 10.66 -22.06
C PHE A 306 1.56 11.56 -20.97
N VAL A 307 2.31 12.60 -21.36
CA VAL A 307 2.98 13.50 -20.38
C VAL A 307 1.95 14.26 -19.53
N VAL A 308 0.83 14.66 -20.12
CA VAL A 308 -0.27 15.36 -19.43
C VAL A 308 -1.00 14.38 -18.51
N GLY A 309 -1.25 13.16 -18.96
CA GLY A 309 -1.80 12.07 -18.13
C GLY A 309 -0.90 11.74 -16.94
N MET A 310 0.40 11.65 -17.15
CA MET A 310 1.40 11.43 -16.10
C MET A 310 1.40 12.56 -15.06
N LEU A 311 1.26 13.81 -15.48
CA LEU A 311 1.08 14.95 -14.57
C LEU A 311 -0.23 14.83 -13.79
N GLY A 312 -1.34 14.44 -14.44
CA GLY A 312 -2.62 14.17 -13.80
C GLY A 312 -2.50 13.10 -12.70
N PHE A 313 -1.85 11.97 -12.99
CA PHE A 313 -1.55 10.93 -12.00
C PHE A 313 -0.71 11.48 -10.84
N GLY A 314 0.35 12.24 -11.12
CA GLY A 314 1.17 12.88 -10.10
C GLY A 314 0.36 13.82 -9.19
N ILE A 315 -0.55 14.62 -9.76
CA ILE A 315 -1.44 15.53 -9.04
C ILE A 315 -2.37 14.75 -8.09
N THR A 316 -2.88 13.58 -8.50
CA THR A 316 -3.67 12.73 -7.58
C THR A 316 -2.82 12.24 -6.40
N GLY A 317 -1.52 12.01 -6.60
CA GLY A 317 -0.58 11.68 -5.54
C GLY A 317 -0.41 12.79 -4.51
N VAL A 318 -0.29 14.05 -4.96
CA VAL A 318 -0.26 15.24 -4.09
C VAL A 318 -1.52 15.30 -3.24
N ALA A 319 -2.67 15.23 -3.90
CA ALA A 319 -3.99 15.32 -3.26
C ALA A 319 -4.20 14.21 -2.23
N HIS A 320 -3.79 12.97 -2.57
CA HIS A 320 -3.89 11.82 -1.67
C HIS A 320 -3.16 12.07 -0.35
N VAL A 321 -1.93 12.59 -0.39
CA VAL A 321 -1.16 12.90 0.82
C VAL A 321 -1.82 14.01 1.63
N MET A 322 -2.28 15.09 0.98
CA MET A 322 -2.94 16.21 1.67
C MET A 322 -4.19 15.74 2.43
N VAL A 323 -5.05 14.95 1.79
CA VAL A 323 -6.26 14.41 2.40
C VAL A 323 -5.92 13.41 3.51
N ASN A 324 -5.03 12.44 3.23
CA ASN A 324 -4.70 11.36 4.16
C ASN A 324 -4.07 11.88 5.46
N VAL A 325 -3.10 12.79 5.36
CA VAL A 325 -2.47 13.44 6.51
C VAL A 325 -3.51 14.18 7.34
N SER A 326 -4.40 14.93 6.70
CA SER A 326 -5.44 15.72 7.40
C SER A 326 -6.46 14.82 8.09
N VAL A 327 -6.92 13.76 7.42
CA VAL A 327 -7.88 12.78 7.97
C VAL A 327 -7.25 12.05 9.16
N THR A 328 -6.05 11.53 9.01
CA THR A 328 -5.34 10.81 10.08
C THR A 328 -5.07 11.72 11.28
N THR A 329 -4.64 12.96 11.04
CA THR A 329 -4.40 13.93 12.12
C THR A 329 -5.70 14.31 12.83
N THR A 330 -6.83 14.40 12.11
CA THR A 330 -8.14 14.65 12.71
C THR A 330 -8.52 13.53 13.66
N VAL A 331 -8.41 12.28 13.22
CA VAL A 331 -8.66 11.10 14.07
C VAL A 331 -7.77 11.13 15.33
N GLN A 332 -6.46 11.34 15.16
CA GLN A 332 -5.53 11.35 16.29
C GLN A 332 -5.76 12.50 17.28
N THR A 333 -6.35 13.61 16.84
CA THR A 333 -6.57 14.79 17.68
C THR A 333 -7.89 14.73 18.44
N TYR A 334 -8.97 14.28 17.80
CA TYR A 334 -10.32 14.33 18.38
C TYR A 334 -10.73 13.02 19.06
N VAL A 335 -10.02 11.91 18.81
CA VAL A 335 -10.29 10.62 19.45
C VAL A 335 -9.57 10.52 20.78
N PRO A 336 -10.27 10.16 21.89
CA PRO A 336 -9.64 9.85 23.18
C PRO A 336 -8.53 8.80 23.01
N PRO A 337 -7.42 8.91 23.76
CA PRO A 337 -6.25 8.02 23.61
C PRO A 337 -6.59 6.52 23.59
N GLU A 338 -7.54 6.10 24.44
CA GLU A 338 -8.00 4.72 24.60
C GLU A 338 -8.78 4.17 23.40
N PHE A 339 -9.36 5.05 22.55
CA PHE A 339 -10.11 4.68 21.35
C PHE A 339 -9.35 4.91 20.04
N ARG A 340 -8.16 5.54 20.07
CA ARG A 340 -7.42 5.89 18.85
C ARG A 340 -7.15 4.69 17.96
N GLY A 341 -6.69 3.58 18.52
CA GLY A 341 -6.46 2.36 17.76
C GLY A 341 -7.73 1.83 17.09
N ARG A 342 -8.85 1.83 17.82
CA ARG A 342 -10.15 1.31 17.35
C ARG A 342 -10.70 2.14 16.18
N VAL A 343 -10.68 3.47 16.30
CA VAL A 343 -11.16 4.38 15.22
C VAL A 343 -10.22 4.32 14.02
N THR A 344 -8.90 4.26 14.22
CA THR A 344 -7.92 4.13 13.14
C THR A 344 -8.11 2.81 12.38
N SER A 345 -8.34 1.70 13.08
CA SER A 345 -8.63 0.40 12.44
C SER A 345 -9.90 0.45 11.60
N PHE A 346 -10.96 1.06 12.12
CA PHE A 346 -12.21 1.25 11.38
C PHE A 346 -12.01 2.12 10.13
N GLN A 347 -11.26 3.22 10.24
CA GLN A 347 -10.89 4.07 9.10
C GLN A 347 -10.12 3.29 8.03
N LEU A 348 -9.10 2.53 8.42
CA LEU A 348 -8.31 1.72 7.50
C LEU A 348 -9.14 0.65 6.80
N MET A 349 -10.08 0.02 7.51
CA MET A 349 -11.03 -0.92 6.89
C MET A 349 -11.89 -0.24 5.82
N GLY A 350 -12.40 0.98 6.08
CA GLY A 350 -13.14 1.75 5.10
C GLY A 350 -12.33 2.03 3.83
N ILE A 351 -11.06 2.44 3.98
CA ILE A 351 -10.14 2.68 2.87
C ILE A 351 -9.86 1.39 2.08
N MET A 352 -9.60 0.28 2.77
CA MET A 352 -9.29 -1.01 2.15
C MET A 352 -10.46 -1.65 1.41
N LEU A 353 -11.70 -1.44 1.91
CA LEU A 353 -12.92 -1.88 1.21
C LEU A 353 -13.24 -1.00 0.00
N ALA A 354 -13.04 0.30 0.13
CA ALA A 354 -13.45 1.27 -0.88
C ALA A 354 -12.60 1.17 -2.16
N LEU A 355 -11.30 0.90 -2.03
CA LEU A 355 -10.37 0.83 -3.17
C LEU A 355 -10.78 -0.25 -4.18
N PRO A 356 -10.95 -1.54 -3.80
CA PRO A 356 -11.35 -2.58 -4.76
C PRO A 356 -12.77 -2.36 -5.31
N VAL A 357 -13.70 -1.81 -4.50
CA VAL A 357 -15.04 -1.47 -4.99
C VAL A 357 -14.96 -0.39 -6.07
N GLY A 358 -14.17 0.67 -5.84
CA GLY A 358 -13.95 1.72 -6.83
C GLY A 358 -13.27 1.21 -8.10
N ALA A 359 -12.28 0.33 -7.97
CA ALA A 359 -11.61 -0.29 -9.12
C ALA A 359 -12.56 -1.17 -9.93
N GLN A 360 -13.43 -1.95 -9.27
CA GLN A 360 -14.42 -2.78 -9.95
C GLN A 360 -15.48 -1.94 -10.69
N VAL A 361 -16.02 -0.91 -10.02
CA VAL A 361 -16.98 0.01 -10.64
C VAL A 361 -16.34 0.74 -11.83
N GLY A 362 -15.12 1.28 -11.64
CA GLY A 362 -14.40 1.96 -12.72
C GLY A 362 -14.07 1.04 -13.89
N GLY A 363 -13.68 -0.22 -13.62
CA GLY A 363 -13.42 -1.22 -14.64
C GLY A 363 -14.68 -1.57 -15.47
N LEU A 364 -15.80 -1.78 -14.78
CA LEU A 364 -17.09 -2.04 -15.47
C LEU A 364 -17.52 -0.85 -16.35
N VAL A 365 -17.38 0.38 -15.84
CA VAL A 365 -17.74 1.58 -16.62
C VAL A 365 -16.83 1.77 -17.84
N ALA A 366 -15.56 1.41 -17.74
CA ALA A 366 -14.61 1.58 -18.84
C ALA A 366 -14.73 0.51 -19.94
N ASP A 367 -15.34 -0.65 -19.66
CA ASP A 367 -15.61 -1.70 -20.65
C ASP A 367 -16.88 -1.41 -21.48
N TYR A 368 -17.74 -0.45 -21.06
CA TYR A 368 -18.92 0.03 -21.79
C TYR A 368 -18.60 1.26 -22.64
#